data_0d5405a5a8d845a717561788082f905d
#
_entry.id   0d5405a5a8d845a717561788082f905d
#
_cell.length_a   1.000
_cell.length_b   1.000
_cell.length_c   1.000
_cell.angle_alpha   90.00
_cell.angle_beta   90.00
_cell.angle_gamma   90.00
#
_symmetry.space_group_name_H-M   'P 1'
#
loop_
_entity.id
_entity.type
_entity.pdbx_description
1 polymer ?
#
loop_
_entity_poly.entity_id
_entity_poly.type
_entity_poly.pdbx_seq_one_letter_code
_entity_poly.pdbx_strand_id
1 'polypeptide(L)'
;MSKTAFKGSPVNLAGEFINTGITAPDFTMVKGDLSQFKLSETRGKFVVLNIFPSLDTGVCATSVRKFNRLAAKMNNTMVLAISKDLPFAQGRFCTTEGIENVIPLSDFRNPSDFDVNYGVLIADGPLSGLLARSVVVINPEGKIIYTELVPEITQEPDYEAALAAIK
;
A
#
# COMPACT_ATOMS: atom_id res chain seq x y z
N MET A 1 -17.16 -10.83 2.61
CA MET A 1 -15.94 -10.18 3.11
C MET A 1 -14.71 -10.91 2.62
N SER A 2 -13.69 -10.16 2.20
CA SER A 2 -12.41 -10.75 1.83
C SER A 2 -11.67 -11.27 3.07
N LYS A 3 -10.77 -12.18 2.86
CA LYS A 3 -10.01 -12.82 3.95
C LYS A 3 -8.54 -12.94 3.58
N THR A 4 -7.70 -12.87 4.60
CA THR A 4 -6.28 -13.23 4.52
C THR A 4 -5.95 -14.11 5.71
N ALA A 5 -4.67 -14.31 6.01
CA ALA A 5 -4.25 -15.08 7.18
C ALA A 5 -3.06 -14.40 7.85
N PHE A 6 -2.95 -14.58 9.15
CA PHE A 6 -1.80 -14.13 9.93
C PHE A 6 -1.25 -15.31 10.72
N LYS A 7 -0.03 -15.72 10.37
CA LYS A 7 0.65 -16.89 10.96
C LYS A 7 -0.24 -18.14 10.92
N GLY A 8 -0.91 -18.34 9.77
CA GLY A 8 -1.77 -19.48 9.52
C GLY A 8 -3.19 -19.35 10.03
N SER A 9 -3.51 -18.33 10.81
CA SER A 9 -4.87 -18.12 11.34
C SER A 9 -5.68 -17.22 10.42
N PRO A 10 -6.90 -17.61 10.03
CA PRO A 10 -7.72 -16.76 9.15
C PRO A 10 -8.05 -15.42 9.77
N VAL A 11 -8.04 -14.38 8.95
CA VAL A 11 -8.32 -13.01 9.34
C VAL A 11 -9.33 -12.42 8.34
N ASN A 12 -10.39 -11.80 8.85
CA ASN A 12 -11.40 -11.16 8.02
C ASN A 12 -11.04 -9.70 7.76
N LEU A 13 -11.35 -9.22 6.55
CA LEU A 13 -11.22 -7.82 6.19
C LEU A 13 -12.59 -7.16 6.19
N ALA A 14 -12.63 -5.87 6.53
CA ALA A 14 -13.86 -5.10 6.43
C ALA A 14 -14.10 -4.76 4.96
N GLY A 15 -15.24 -5.18 4.41
CA GLY A 15 -15.57 -4.97 3.02
C GLY A 15 -14.92 -6.00 2.08
N GLU A 16 -14.95 -5.69 0.81
CA GLU A 16 -14.37 -6.56 -0.24
C GLU A 16 -13.11 -5.92 -0.80
N PHE A 17 -12.06 -6.72 -0.95
CA PHE A 17 -10.83 -6.26 -1.57
C PHE A 17 -11.09 -5.80 -3.00
N ILE A 18 -10.53 -4.65 -3.35
CA ILE A 18 -10.79 -3.94 -4.60
C ILE A 18 -10.34 -4.75 -5.81
N ASN A 19 -11.07 -4.61 -6.92
CA ASN A 19 -10.81 -5.36 -8.16
C ASN A 19 -10.24 -4.47 -9.25
N THR A 20 -9.66 -5.12 -10.27
CA THR A 20 -9.20 -4.45 -11.50
C THR A 20 -10.39 -3.97 -12.35
N GLY A 21 -10.11 -3.04 -13.25
CA GLY A 21 -11.08 -2.56 -14.25
C GLY A 21 -11.93 -1.38 -13.81
N ILE A 22 -11.81 -0.93 -12.57
CA ILE A 22 -12.55 0.21 -12.05
C ILE A 22 -11.63 1.41 -11.84
N THR A 23 -12.21 2.60 -11.78
CA THR A 23 -11.48 3.80 -11.38
C THR A 23 -11.12 3.67 -9.90
N ALA A 24 -9.84 3.89 -9.59
CA ALA A 24 -9.37 3.82 -8.20
C ALA A 24 -10.07 4.90 -7.36
N PRO A 25 -10.71 4.54 -6.23
CA PRO A 25 -11.27 5.54 -5.33
C PRO A 25 -10.22 6.52 -4.87
N ASP A 26 -10.53 7.82 -4.92
CA ASP A 26 -9.60 8.85 -4.46
C ASP A 26 -9.39 8.75 -2.95
N PHE A 27 -8.24 9.20 -2.51
CA PHE A 27 -7.95 9.24 -1.08
C PHE A 27 -7.01 10.40 -0.76
N THR A 28 -7.03 10.81 0.49
CA THR A 28 -6.12 11.80 1.06
C THR A 28 -5.38 11.16 2.22
N MET A 29 -4.06 11.26 2.21
CA MET A 29 -3.21 10.74 3.28
C MET A 29 -2.18 11.78 3.68
N VAL A 30 -1.38 11.47 4.71
CA VAL A 30 -0.40 12.39 5.28
C VAL A 30 1.00 11.94 4.92
N LYS A 31 1.79 12.86 4.36
CA LYS A 31 3.21 12.64 4.05
C LYS A 31 4.08 12.84 5.29
N GLY A 32 5.34 12.45 5.18
CA GLY A 32 6.29 12.58 6.30
C GLY A 32 6.51 14.01 6.80
N ASP A 33 6.29 15.01 5.96
CA ASP A 33 6.38 16.42 6.33
C ASP A 33 5.05 16.98 6.86
N LEU A 34 4.07 16.11 7.08
CA LEU A 34 2.71 16.40 7.55
C LEU A 34 1.82 17.11 6.52
N SER A 35 2.28 17.29 5.29
CA SER A 35 1.44 17.79 4.20
C SER A 35 0.51 16.69 3.70
N GLN A 36 -0.55 17.11 3.01
CA GLN A 36 -1.52 16.18 2.45
C GLN A 36 -1.08 15.68 1.08
N PHE A 37 -1.42 14.42 0.78
CA PHE A 37 -1.24 13.79 -0.52
C PHE A 37 -2.58 13.28 -0.99
N LYS A 38 -2.94 13.59 -2.24
CA LYS A 38 -4.19 13.10 -2.85
C LYS A 38 -3.88 12.23 -4.06
N LEU A 39 -4.55 11.09 -4.15
CA LEU A 39 -4.36 10.20 -5.31
C LEU A 39 -4.70 10.91 -6.62
N SER A 40 -5.71 11.77 -6.64
CA SER A 40 -6.12 12.52 -7.82
C SER A 40 -5.01 13.39 -8.41
N GLU A 41 -3.98 13.72 -7.64
CA GLU A 41 -2.84 14.52 -8.10
C GLU A 41 -1.82 13.71 -8.90
N THR A 42 -2.01 12.39 -9.02
CA THR A 42 -1.06 11.48 -9.66
C THR A 42 -1.40 11.14 -11.11
N ARG A 43 -2.44 11.72 -11.67
CA ARG A 43 -2.83 11.45 -13.06
C ARG A 43 -1.67 11.69 -14.02
N GLY A 44 -1.55 10.82 -15.02
CA GLY A 44 -0.45 10.85 -15.97
C GLY A 44 0.70 9.93 -15.63
N LYS A 45 0.68 9.30 -14.45
CA LYS A 45 1.71 8.35 -14.00
C LYS A 45 1.08 7.03 -13.60
N PHE A 46 1.85 5.94 -13.73
CA PHE A 46 1.52 4.70 -13.05
C PHE A 46 1.77 4.87 -11.56
N VAL A 47 0.87 4.32 -10.74
CA VAL A 47 0.99 4.39 -9.29
C VAL A 47 0.90 2.99 -8.71
N VAL A 48 1.92 2.61 -7.93
CA VAL A 48 1.94 1.33 -7.21
C VAL A 48 1.63 1.62 -5.75
N LEU A 49 0.56 1.04 -5.24
CA LEU A 49 0.24 1.10 -3.82
C LEU A 49 0.79 -0.17 -3.15
N ASN A 50 1.81 -0.01 -2.33
CA ASN A 50 2.32 -1.06 -1.46
C ASN A 50 1.69 -0.86 -0.08
N ILE A 51 0.71 -1.68 0.25
CA ILE A 51 -0.11 -1.55 1.45
C ILE A 51 0.28 -2.64 2.45
N PHE A 52 0.48 -2.27 3.72
CA PHE A 52 0.98 -3.23 4.72
C PHE A 52 0.60 -2.80 6.14
N PRO A 53 0.70 -3.75 7.12
CA PRO A 53 0.35 -3.45 8.51
C PRO A 53 1.24 -2.40 9.18
N SER A 54 2.57 -2.57 9.13
CA SER A 54 3.50 -1.64 9.79
C SER A 54 4.94 -1.82 9.32
N LEU A 55 5.67 -0.71 9.20
CA LEU A 55 7.11 -0.71 8.92
C LEU A 55 7.93 -1.37 10.03
N ASP A 56 7.36 -1.51 11.22
CA ASP A 56 8.05 -2.15 12.34
C ASP A 56 7.97 -3.69 12.29
N THR A 57 7.39 -4.26 11.22
CA THR A 57 7.45 -5.70 10.98
C THR A 57 8.47 -6.01 9.90
N GLY A 58 9.19 -7.14 10.02
CA GLY A 58 10.29 -7.46 9.11
C GLY A 58 9.90 -7.57 7.66
N VAL A 59 8.77 -8.22 7.34
CA VAL A 59 8.32 -8.39 5.95
C VAL A 59 7.89 -7.06 5.33
N CYS A 60 7.24 -6.19 6.09
CA CYS A 60 6.83 -4.87 5.61
C CYS A 60 8.07 -4.02 5.27
N ALA A 61 9.05 -3.99 6.16
CA ALA A 61 10.30 -3.28 5.93
C ALA A 61 11.01 -3.81 4.67
N THR A 62 11.08 -5.13 4.52
CA THR A 62 11.68 -5.77 3.34
C THR A 62 10.96 -5.38 2.06
N SER A 63 9.62 -5.35 2.06
CA SER A 63 8.84 -4.97 0.89
C SER A 63 9.11 -3.52 0.46
N VAL A 64 9.20 -2.60 1.42
CA VAL A 64 9.51 -1.21 1.11
C VAL A 64 10.92 -1.06 0.52
N ARG A 65 11.90 -1.73 1.10
CA ARG A 65 13.27 -1.72 0.56
C ARG A 65 13.31 -2.26 -0.86
N LYS A 66 12.61 -3.35 -1.13
CA LYS A 66 12.60 -3.97 -2.45
C LYS A 66 11.91 -3.09 -3.49
N PHE A 67 10.74 -2.53 -3.17
CA PHE A 67 10.08 -1.59 -4.05
C PHE A 67 10.92 -0.33 -4.28
N ASN A 68 11.66 0.14 -3.29
CA ASN A 68 12.55 1.28 -3.45
C ASN A 68 13.64 1.00 -4.50
N ARG A 69 14.24 -0.18 -4.46
CA ARG A 69 15.25 -0.56 -5.45
C ARG A 69 14.65 -0.69 -6.85
N LEU A 70 13.46 -1.28 -6.95
CA LEU A 70 12.78 -1.48 -8.24
C LEU A 70 12.29 -0.15 -8.81
N ALA A 71 11.76 0.73 -7.98
CA ALA A 71 11.24 2.04 -8.38
C ALA A 71 12.32 2.90 -9.04
N ALA A 72 13.56 2.77 -8.61
CA ALA A 72 14.69 3.51 -9.17
C ALA A 72 14.90 3.23 -10.67
N LYS A 73 14.40 2.09 -11.16
CA LYS A 73 14.57 1.64 -12.55
C LYS A 73 13.29 1.83 -13.38
N MET A 74 12.23 2.37 -12.79
CA MET A 74 10.92 2.47 -13.44
C MET A 74 10.68 3.89 -13.93
N ASN A 75 10.19 4.00 -15.18
CA ASN A 75 9.85 5.28 -15.78
C ASN A 75 8.37 5.60 -15.56
N ASN A 76 8.08 6.88 -15.35
CA ASN A 76 6.70 7.39 -15.22
C ASN A 76 5.88 6.62 -14.20
N THR A 77 6.52 6.21 -13.10
CA THR A 77 5.90 5.38 -12.06
C THR A 77 6.20 5.97 -10.69
N MET A 78 5.15 6.04 -9.88
CA MET A 78 5.23 6.49 -8.50
C MET A 78 4.89 5.30 -7.59
N VAL A 79 5.72 5.03 -6.59
CA VAL A 79 5.47 3.96 -5.61
C VAL A 79 5.14 4.59 -4.26
N LEU A 80 3.99 4.21 -3.71
CA LEU A 80 3.50 4.71 -2.42
C LEU A 80 3.52 3.57 -1.41
N ALA A 81 4.11 3.81 -0.25
CA ALA A 81 4.13 2.86 0.86
C ALA A 81 3.09 3.30 1.89
N ILE A 82 2.02 2.53 2.05
CA ILE A 82 0.83 2.92 2.79
C ILE A 82 0.62 2.04 4.02
N SER A 83 0.51 2.66 5.19
CA SER A 83 0.22 1.98 6.45
C SER A 83 -0.47 2.94 7.42
N LYS A 84 -0.88 2.41 8.57
CA LYS A 84 -1.40 3.22 9.68
C LYS A 84 -0.28 3.77 10.58
N ASP A 85 0.99 3.46 10.29
CA ASP A 85 2.11 4.06 11.01
C ASP A 85 2.00 5.58 10.98
N LEU A 86 2.44 6.23 12.05
CA LEU A 86 2.45 7.69 12.09
C LEU A 86 3.49 8.24 11.12
N PRO A 87 3.28 9.45 10.57
CA PRO A 87 4.23 10.05 9.63
C PRO A 87 5.65 10.17 10.19
N PHE A 88 5.77 10.36 11.49
CA PHE A 88 7.07 10.45 12.17
C PHE A 88 7.83 9.14 12.09
N ALA A 89 7.14 8.02 12.34
CA ALA A 89 7.75 6.68 12.26
C ALA A 89 8.15 6.34 10.83
N GLN A 90 7.30 6.68 9.86
CA GLN A 90 7.60 6.46 8.44
C GLN A 90 8.81 7.29 8.00
N GLY A 91 8.89 8.55 8.42
CA GLY A 91 10.01 9.41 8.11
C GLY A 91 11.32 8.89 8.69
N ARG A 92 11.29 8.44 9.94
CA ARG A 92 12.48 7.84 10.59
C ARG A 92 12.93 6.59 9.84
N PHE A 93 12.02 5.72 9.45
CA PHE A 93 12.35 4.50 8.68
C PHE A 93 13.02 4.88 7.36
N CYS A 94 12.44 5.79 6.60
CA CYS A 94 12.99 6.18 5.29
C CYS A 94 14.38 6.81 5.42
N THR A 95 14.59 7.66 6.43
CA THR A 95 15.89 8.26 6.68
C THR A 95 16.93 7.22 7.06
N THR A 96 16.58 6.33 7.98
CA THR A 96 17.51 5.29 8.48
C THR A 96 17.89 4.31 7.38
N GLU A 97 16.93 3.95 6.52
CA GLU A 97 17.11 2.93 5.48
C GLU A 97 17.52 3.51 4.12
N GLY A 98 17.61 4.81 4.00
CA GLY A 98 17.97 5.46 2.73
C GLY A 98 16.91 5.28 1.65
N ILE A 99 15.65 5.30 2.01
CA ILE A 99 14.53 5.16 1.07
C ILE A 99 14.25 6.50 0.39
N GLU A 100 14.50 6.59 -0.93
CA GLU A 100 14.36 7.83 -1.69
C GLU A 100 13.36 7.73 -2.85
N ASN A 101 13.08 6.51 -3.33
CA ASN A 101 12.27 6.29 -4.53
C ASN A 101 10.85 5.83 -4.21
N VAL A 102 10.48 5.78 -2.95
CA VAL A 102 9.15 5.42 -2.47
C VAL A 102 8.65 6.56 -1.58
N ILE A 103 7.40 6.93 -1.75
CA ILE A 103 6.76 7.96 -0.93
C ILE A 103 5.96 7.26 0.17
N PRO A 104 6.36 7.42 1.45
CA PRO A 104 5.57 6.87 2.55
C PRO A 104 4.35 7.73 2.78
N LEU A 105 3.19 7.10 2.97
CA LEU A 105 1.93 7.78 3.27
C LEU A 105 1.31 7.14 4.50
N SER A 106 0.84 7.99 5.42
CA SER A 106 0.16 7.54 6.63
C SER A 106 -1.34 7.73 6.51
N ASP A 107 -2.08 6.65 6.73
CA ASP A 107 -3.54 6.69 6.78
C ASP A 107 -4.06 6.71 8.22
N PHE A 108 -3.30 7.28 9.16
CA PHE A 108 -3.71 7.31 10.57
C PHE A 108 -5.00 8.12 10.79
N ARG A 109 -5.25 9.14 9.96
CA ARG A 109 -6.47 9.96 10.05
C ARG A 109 -7.67 9.32 9.34
N ASN A 110 -7.40 8.53 8.30
CA ASN A 110 -8.41 7.85 7.49
C ASN A 110 -9.57 8.77 7.01
N PRO A 111 -9.27 9.96 6.45
CA PRO A 111 -10.34 10.92 6.12
C PRO A 111 -11.20 10.47 4.94
N SER A 112 -10.69 9.56 4.11
CA SER A 112 -11.34 9.11 2.87
C SER A 112 -11.90 7.70 2.99
N ASP A 113 -11.88 7.08 4.17
CA ASP A 113 -12.27 5.68 4.36
C ASP A 113 -11.51 4.73 3.42
N PHE A 114 -10.24 5.02 3.17
CA PHE A 114 -9.39 4.24 2.28
C PHE A 114 -9.40 2.76 2.65
N ASP A 115 -9.28 2.47 3.94
CA ASP A 115 -9.16 1.10 4.45
C ASP A 115 -10.39 0.25 4.09
N VAL A 116 -11.59 0.82 4.17
CA VAL A 116 -12.83 0.13 3.82
C VAL A 116 -13.08 0.18 2.31
N ASN A 117 -12.82 1.32 1.68
CA ASN A 117 -13.05 1.49 0.24
C ASN A 117 -12.17 0.58 -0.61
N TYR A 118 -10.94 0.33 -0.17
CA TYR A 118 -10.04 -0.62 -0.83
C TYR A 118 -10.17 -2.03 -0.28
N GLY A 119 -10.94 -2.22 0.79
CA GLY A 119 -11.17 -3.53 1.40
C GLY A 119 -9.93 -4.13 2.05
N VAL A 120 -9.10 -3.30 2.67
CA VAL A 120 -7.84 -3.73 3.28
C VAL A 120 -7.80 -3.59 4.80
N LEU A 121 -8.89 -3.12 5.42
CA LEU A 121 -8.92 -2.99 6.88
C LEU A 121 -9.06 -4.37 7.53
N ILE A 122 -8.09 -4.73 8.37
CA ILE A 122 -8.15 -5.96 9.14
C ILE A 122 -9.20 -5.80 10.23
N ALA A 123 -10.23 -6.65 10.19
CA ALA A 123 -11.41 -6.50 11.04
C ALA A 123 -11.33 -7.29 12.34
N ASP A 124 -10.49 -8.31 12.41
CA ASP A 124 -10.36 -9.17 13.60
C ASP A 124 -8.93 -9.67 13.78
N GLY A 125 -8.70 -10.42 14.85
CA GLY A 125 -7.39 -10.96 15.20
C GLY A 125 -6.46 -9.92 15.82
N PRO A 126 -5.19 -10.31 16.05
CA PRO A 126 -4.24 -9.43 16.76
C PRO A 126 -3.81 -8.20 15.97
N LEU A 127 -4.00 -8.17 14.64
CA LEU A 127 -3.67 -7.03 13.80
C LEU A 127 -4.90 -6.19 13.45
N SER A 128 -6.02 -6.38 14.12
CA SER A 128 -7.24 -5.61 13.90
C SER A 128 -6.98 -4.10 13.95
N GLY A 129 -7.49 -3.37 12.96
CA GLY A 129 -7.26 -1.93 12.82
C GLY A 129 -6.13 -1.55 11.90
N LEU A 130 -5.27 -2.51 11.55
CA LEU A 130 -4.16 -2.29 10.61
C LEU A 130 -4.59 -2.65 9.18
N LEU A 131 -3.73 -2.37 8.22
CA LEU A 131 -4.00 -2.66 6.82
C LEU A 131 -3.39 -4.01 6.40
N ALA A 132 -4.13 -4.78 5.62
CA ALA A 132 -3.67 -6.07 5.11
C ALA A 132 -2.58 -5.87 4.05
N ARG A 133 -1.65 -6.82 3.96
CA ARG A 133 -0.60 -6.80 2.94
C ARG A 133 -1.21 -7.00 1.57
N SER A 134 -1.06 -5.99 0.72
CA SER A 134 -1.68 -5.98 -0.60
C SER A 134 -0.93 -5.03 -1.52
N VAL A 135 -1.13 -5.22 -2.82
CA VAL A 135 -0.56 -4.35 -3.86
C VAL A 135 -1.66 -3.99 -4.84
N VAL A 136 -1.73 -2.72 -5.19
CA VAL A 136 -2.66 -2.20 -6.20
C VAL A 136 -1.85 -1.36 -7.19
N VAL A 137 -2.03 -1.59 -8.48
CA VAL A 137 -1.39 -0.79 -9.53
C VAL A 137 -2.46 -0.03 -10.30
N ILE A 138 -2.25 1.27 -10.45
CA ILE A 138 -3.16 2.22 -11.09
C ILE A 138 -2.47 2.80 -12.32
N ASN A 139 -3.18 2.85 -13.44
CA ASN A 139 -2.62 3.39 -14.68
C ASN A 139 -2.71 4.93 -14.73
N PRO A 140 -2.09 5.60 -15.74
CA PRO A 140 -2.12 7.06 -15.83
C PRO A 140 -3.50 7.68 -15.89
N GLU A 141 -4.51 6.94 -16.35
CA GLU A 141 -5.91 7.39 -16.41
C GLU A 141 -6.66 7.18 -15.10
N GLY A 142 -6.01 6.58 -14.09
CA GLY A 142 -6.61 6.36 -12.78
C GLY A 142 -7.39 5.07 -12.65
N LYS A 143 -7.23 4.14 -13.59
CA LYS A 143 -7.86 2.81 -13.50
C LYS A 143 -6.95 1.81 -12.83
N ILE A 144 -7.54 0.91 -12.05
CA ILE A 144 -6.82 -0.20 -11.41
C ILE A 144 -6.56 -1.27 -12.48
N ILE A 145 -5.29 -1.60 -12.70
CA ILE A 145 -4.87 -2.58 -13.69
C ILE A 145 -4.29 -3.86 -13.08
N TYR A 146 -4.00 -3.86 -11.78
CA TYR A 146 -3.48 -5.02 -11.07
C TYR A 146 -3.82 -4.93 -9.60
N THR A 147 -4.21 -6.05 -9.00
CA THR A 147 -4.42 -6.15 -7.55
C THR A 147 -3.88 -7.48 -7.04
N GLU A 148 -3.33 -7.46 -5.83
CA GLU A 148 -2.94 -8.66 -5.12
C GLU A 148 -3.24 -8.48 -3.63
N LEU A 149 -4.10 -9.35 -3.08
CA LEU A 149 -4.24 -9.52 -1.65
C LEU A 149 -3.39 -10.73 -1.27
N VAL A 150 -2.29 -10.48 -0.56
CA VAL A 150 -1.37 -11.56 -0.19
C VAL A 150 -2.08 -12.51 0.78
N PRO A 151 -2.13 -13.84 0.48
CA PRO A 151 -2.92 -14.80 1.28
C PRO A 151 -2.46 -14.94 2.72
N GLU A 152 -1.18 -14.63 3.00
CA GLU A 152 -0.59 -14.71 4.32
C GLU A 152 0.17 -13.41 4.60
N ILE A 153 -0.22 -12.68 5.65
CA ILE A 153 0.35 -11.35 5.94
C ILE A 153 1.86 -11.40 6.16
N THR A 154 2.39 -12.55 6.61
CA THR A 154 3.83 -12.72 6.83
C THR A 154 4.62 -13.03 5.56
N GLN A 155 3.97 -13.15 4.41
CA GLN A 155 4.63 -13.37 3.12
C GLN A 155 4.80 -12.06 2.35
N GLU A 156 5.82 -12.03 1.48
CA GLU A 156 6.05 -10.88 0.59
C GLU A 156 5.05 -10.92 -0.57
N PRO A 157 4.74 -9.75 -1.16
CA PRO A 157 3.94 -9.70 -2.38
C PRO A 157 4.73 -10.19 -3.59
N ASP A 158 4.03 -10.44 -4.70
CA ASP A 158 4.65 -10.79 -5.97
C ASP A 158 5.07 -9.51 -6.71
N TYR A 159 6.31 -9.09 -6.53
CA TYR A 159 6.83 -7.86 -7.10
C TYR A 159 6.85 -7.89 -8.62
N GLU A 160 7.22 -9.04 -9.21
CA GLU A 160 7.33 -9.17 -10.66
C GLU A 160 5.98 -9.05 -11.35
N ALA A 161 4.95 -9.66 -10.79
CA ALA A 161 3.60 -9.57 -11.34
C ALA A 161 3.08 -8.14 -11.31
N ALA A 162 3.32 -7.40 -10.22
CA ALA A 162 2.92 -6.01 -10.12
C ALA A 162 3.62 -5.15 -11.17
N LEU A 163 4.94 -5.33 -11.35
CA LEU A 163 5.70 -4.57 -12.33
C LEU A 163 5.36 -4.94 -13.77
N ALA A 164 5.03 -6.20 -14.03
CA ALA A 164 4.63 -6.66 -15.36
C ALA A 164 3.33 -5.99 -15.85
N ALA A 165 2.51 -5.50 -14.94
CA ALA A 165 1.29 -4.76 -15.28
C ALA A 165 1.59 -3.35 -15.81
N ILE A 166 2.78 -2.83 -15.55
CA ILE A 166 3.20 -1.50 -15.97
C ILE A 166 3.91 -1.61 -17.31
N LYS A 167 3.35 -0.97 -18.32
CA LYS A 167 3.90 -1.04 -19.69
C LYS A 167 4.06 0.34 -20.30
#